data_8a5ca616756a8880c8751821fa8a223b
#
_entry.id   8a5ca616756a8880c8751821fa8a223b
#
_cell.length_a   1.000
_cell.length_b   1.000
_cell.length_c   1.000
_cell.angle_alpha   90.00
_cell.angle_beta   90.00
_cell.angle_gamma   90.00
#
_symmetry.space_group_name_H-M   'P 1'
#
loop_
_entity.id
_entity.type
_entity.pdbx_description
1 polymer ?
#
loop_
_entity_poly.entity_id
_entity_poly.type
_entity_poly.pdbx_seq_one_letter_code
_entity_poly.pdbx_strand_id
1 'polypeptide(L)'
;MSNMDRRNFLRAGLGASGLMLSSSLSRSWAQQGDPIRIGLIIPLTGATSQFGATMGQAAKIAETEINSAGGVRGRPVQIVIEDDQSSPEAAVRAAHKLIDVDKVVAIGGSYASAVTSAIAPLCWEGKTVLFTSSGADSITKLPHQGYIFRTSPTVTLQGTRVGNFAVELGAKKMFFLGPQTPFAQTYIEIISGIFKTAGGAGSGLVYEDKKSSYRSEVDQALKESPDVIVLGGYVPDTSVVLKDLYRAGFTGKKVGFSFGINDALTKAIPAEVSEGAYSLIPSASENSDAYKRLIAKMKRTSLDSYSCQVYDHVVLASLALARASSSQADGTAVRDNLRAISQDSEGKQTNDATEALKLVGGGGRVNYDGPSGPLEFADNGDVKGVFFRYEQVEDGKLVVRKVG
;
A
#
# COMPACT_ATOMS: atom_id res chain seq x y z
N MET A 1 55.61 -54.54 44.36
CA MET A 1 55.95 -55.55 43.38
C MET A 1 54.93 -55.41 42.27
N SER A 2 55.17 -55.09 41.02
CA SER A 2 56.30 -54.94 40.13
C SER A 2 55.89 -53.95 39.05
N ASN A 3 56.79 -53.10 38.67
CA ASN A 3 56.72 -52.23 37.52
C ASN A 3 56.40 -52.99 36.24
N MET A 4 55.56 -52.46 35.40
CA MET A 4 55.56 -52.80 33.98
C MET A 4 55.47 -51.54 33.10
N ASP A 5 56.43 -51.51 32.21
CA ASP A 5 56.96 -50.46 31.42
C ASP A 5 55.98 -49.78 30.43
N ARG A 6 56.07 -48.46 30.37
CA ARG A 6 55.40 -47.54 29.42
C ARG A 6 56.06 -47.51 28.05
N ARG A 7 56.79 -48.55 27.61
CA ARG A 7 57.65 -48.40 26.40
C ARG A 7 57.34 -49.25 25.20
N ASN A 8 56.20 -49.97 25.12
CA ASN A 8 55.94 -50.90 24.01
C ASN A 8 54.60 -50.71 23.30
N PHE A 9 54.20 -49.46 23.04
CA PHE A 9 53.04 -49.22 22.21
C PHE A 9 53.33 -48.26 21.01
N LEU A 10 54.53 -48.32 20.52
CA LEU A 10 54.94 -47.58 19.30
C LEU A 10 55.59 -48.57 18.31
N ARG A 11 54.76 -49.33 17.58
CA ARG A 11 55.13 -49.98 16.29
C ARG A 11 54.07 -51.01 15.90
N ALA A 12 53.00 -50.56 15.28
CA ALA A 12 52.34 -51.37 14.24
C ALA A 12 51.16 -50.59 13.68
N GLY A 13 51.13 -50.33 12.37
CA GLY A 13 49.94 -50.14 11.59
C GLY A 13 49.83 -48.86 10.79
N LEU A 14 50.72 -48.62 9.84
CA LEU A 14 50.36 -47.88 8.63
C LEU A 14 49.29 -48.68 7.89
N GLY A 15 48.05 -48.26 7.96
CA GLY A 15 46.91 -48.72 7.20
C GLY A 15 46.17 -47.55 6.64
N ALA A 16 46.39 -47.23 5.35
CA ALA A 16 45.67 -46.23 4.57
C ALA A 16 44.20 -46.60 4.52
N SER A 17 43.37 -45.77 5.07
CA SER A 17 41.94 -45.70 4.75
C SER A 17 41.55 -44.24 4.70
N GLY A 18 41.57 -43.69 3.48
CA GLY A 18 41.05 -42.36 3.17
C GLY A 18 39.56 -42.30 3.43
N LEU A 19 39.17 -41.81 4.60
CA LEU A 19 37.85 -41.25 4.83
C LEU A 19 37.82 -39.87 4.21
N MET A 20 37.32 -39.78 2.97
CA MET A 20 36.81 -38.52 2.42
C MET A 20 35.69 -38.04 3.33
N LEU A 21 36.03 -37.21 4.30
CA LEU A 21 35.10 -36.27 4.91
C LEU A 21 34.68 -35.30 3.78
N SER A 22 33.61 -35.63 3.07
CA SER A 22 32.81 -34.69 2.33
C SER A 22 32.22 -33.73 3.38
N SER A 23 33.01 -32.72 3.75
CA SER A 23 32.49 -31.52 4.35
C SER A 23 31.57 -30.92 3.30
N SER A 24 30.26 -31.20 3.41
CA SER A 24 29.22 -30.36 2.86
C SER A 24 29.41 -28.99 3.48
N LEU A 25 30.21 -28.17 2.80
CA LEU A 25 30.24 -26.75 2.98
C LEU A 25 28.81 -26.26 2.68
N SER A 26 27.96 -26.31 3.69
CA SER A 26 26.82 -25.43 3.77
C SER A 26 27.40 -24.03 3.58
N ARG A 27 27.40 -23.55 2.34
CA ARG A 27 27.61 -22.12 2.05
C ARG A 27 26.47 -21.41 2.75
N SER A 28 26.63 -21.18 4.05
CA SER A 28 25.97 -20.10 4.74
C SER A 28 26.38 -18.87 3.96
N TRP A 29 25.47 -18.36 3.16
CA TRP A 29 25.59 -17.04 2.55
C TRP A 29 25.53 -16.05 3.72
N ALA A 30 26.67 -15.84 4.35
CA ALA A 30 26.85 -14.73 5.28
C ALA A 30 26.64 -13.47 4.41
N GLN A 31 25.50 -12.85 4.53
CA GLN A 31 25.23 -11.55 3.94
C GLN A 31 26.28 -10.59 4.47
N GLN A 32 27.20 -10.16 3.60
CA GLN A 32 28.30 -9.29 3.99
C GLN A 32 27.82 -7.84 3.98
N GLY A 33 27.76 -7.23 5.14
CA GLY A 33 27.47 -5.80 5.32
C GLY A 33 26.27 -5.50 6.20
N ASP A 34 26.19 -4.27 6.66
CA ASP A 34 25.05 -3.78 7.44
C ASP A 34 23.74 -3.87 6.64
N PRO A 35 22.61 -4.19 7.28
CA PRO A 35 21.34 -4.30 6.59
C PRO A 35 20.93 -2.97 5.93
N ILE A 36 20.31 -3.08 4.77
CA ILE A 36 19.64 -1.95 4.11
C ILE A 36 18.27 -1.81 4.76
N ARG A 37 18.05 -0.67 5.45
CA ARG A 37 16.77 -0.44 6.13
C ARG A 37 15.77 0.25 5.22
N ILE A 38 14.56 -0.30 5.17
CA ILE A 38 13.39 0.32 4.53
C ILE A 38 12.36 0.54 5.65
N GLY A 39 11.93 1.78 5.82
CA GLY A 39 10.91 2.14 6.79
C GLY A 39 9.50 1.86 6.26
N LEU A 40 8.58 1.58 7.17
CA LEU A 40 7.15 1.62 6.91
C LEU A 40 6.49 2.52 7.93
N ILE A 41 5.66 3.44 7.46
CA ILE A 41 4.73 4.21 8.27
C ILE A 41 3.34 3.75 7.87
N ILE A 42 2.68 2.97 8.75
CA ILE A 42 1.41 2.31 8.44
C ILE A 42 0.43 2.45 9.62
N PRO A 43 -0.88 2.45 9.39
CA PRO A 43 -1.87 2.62 10.45
C PRO A 43 -2.12 1.31 11.20
N LEU A 44 -1.26 0.98 12.16
CA LEU A 44 -1.51 -0.19 13.04
C LEU A 44 -2.65 0.08 14.00
N THR A 45 -2.83 1.35 14.39
CA THR A 45 -3.94 1.81 15.23
C THR A 45 -4.64 3.03 14.61
N GLY A 46 -5.77 3.46 15.19
CA GLY A 46 -6.54 4.62 14.73
C GLY A 46 -7.60 4.30 13.66
N ALA A 47 -8.09 5.35 13.00
CA ALA A 47 -9.29 5.30 12.14
C ALA A 47 -9.15 4.42 10.90
N THR A 48 -7.93 4.13 10.45
CA THR A 48 -7.63 3.34 9.24
C THR A 48 -6.90 2.03 9.56
N SER A 49 -6.92 1.59 10.83
CA SER A 49 -6.17 0.42 11.33
C SER A 49 -6.54 -0.92 10.69
N GLN A 50 -7.67 -1.02 10.01
CA GLN A 50 -8.10 -2.24 9.31
C GLN A 50 -7.10 -2.69 8.22
N PHE A 51 -6.23 -1.82 7.73
CA PHE A 51 -5.24 -2.14 6.70
C PHE A 51 -3.83 -2.40 7.27
N GLY A 52 -3.49 -1.85 8.43
CA GLY A 52 -2.11 -1.81 8.94
C GLY A 52 -1.46 -3.20 9.08
N ALA A 53 -2.17 -4.14 9.69
CA ALA A 53 -1.64 -5.49 9.92
C ALA A 53 -1.34 -6.24 8.61
N THR A 54 -2.21 -6.13 7.60
CA THR A 54 -2.03 -6.77 6.29
C THR A 54 -0.91 -6.11 5.49
N MET A 55 -0.79 -4.78 5.53
CA MET A 55 0.32 -4.03 4.94
C MET A 55 1.67 -4.47 5.52
N GLY A 56 1.77 -4.57 6.87
CA GLY A 56 2.99 -5.03 7.53
C GLY A 56 3.35 -6.47 7.18
N GLN A 57 2.36 -7.37 7.09
CA GLN A 57 2.58 -8.76 6.67
C GLN A 57 3.10 -8.83 5.23
N ALA A 58 2.52 -8.07 4.30
CA ALA A 58 2.95 -8.03 2.91
C ALA A 58 4.41 -7.56 2.77
N ALA A 59 4.79 -6.51 3.50
CA ALA A 59 6.17 -6.03 3.53
C ALA A 59 7.16 -7.08 4.05
N LYS A 60 6.80 -7.82 5.10
CA LYS A 60 7.66 -8.89 5.65
C LYS A 60 7.81 -10.09 4.70
N ILE A 61 6.82 -10.34 3.86
CA ILE A 61 6.94 -11.33 2.78
C ILE A 61 7.93 -10.83 1.73
N ALA A 62 7.84 -9.57 1.29
CA ALA A 62 8.80 -9.00 0.35
C ALA A 62 10.23 -9.01 0.91
N GLU A 63 10.43 -8.61 2.18
CA GLU A 63 11.71 -8.72 2.89
C GLU A 63 12.28 -10.15 2.83
N THR A 64 11.44 -11.14 3.12
CA THR A 64 11.84 -12.55 3.12
C THR A 64 12.26 -13.02 1.73
N GLU A 65 11.53 -12.64 0.69
CA GLU A 65 11.83 -13.01 -0.69
C GLU A 65 13.14 -12.38 -1.18
N ILE A 66 13.32 -11.09 -0.96
CA ILE A 66 14.55 -10.36 -1.30
C ILE A 66 15.75 -10.99 -0.59
N ASN A 67 15.64 -11.27 0.70
CA ASN A 67 16.72 -11.86 1.49
C ASN A 67 17.02 -13.31 1.07
N SER A 68 16.00 -14.08 0.74
CA SER A 68 16.17 -15.46 0.23
C SER A 68 16.83 -15.50 -1.15
N ALA A 69 16.70 -14.43 -1.95
CA ALA A 69 17.39 -14.27 -3.23
C ALA A 69 18.85 -13.78 -3.09
N GLY A 70 19.35 -13.57 -1.86
CA GLY A 70 20.72 -13.13 -1.56
C GLY A 70 20.81 -11.66 -1.12
N GLY A 71 19.67 -10.99 -0.89
CA GLY A 71 19.64 -9.58 -0.52
C GLY A 71 20.01 -8.64 -1.68
N VAL A 72 20.10 -7.38 -1.38
CA VAL A 72 20.51 -6.35 -2.34
C VAL A 72 22.04 -6.27 -2.35
N ARG A 73 22.68 -6.76 -3.41
CA ARG A 73 24.14 -6.81 -3.53
C ARG A 73 24.81 -7.52 -2.35
N GLY A 74 24.24 -8.63 -1.89
CA GLY A 74 24.75 -9.41 -0.76
C GLY A 74 24.43 -8.83 0.62
N ARG A 75 23.73 -7.68 0.71
CA ARG A 75 23.30 -7.07 1.98
C ARG A 75 21.83 -7.43 2.26
N PRO A 76 21.48 -7.80 3.49
CA PRO A 76 20.09 -8.06 3.84
C PRO A 76 19.25 -6.77 3.80
N VAL A 77 18.00 -6.88 3.41
CA VAL A 77 16.98 -5.86 3.62
C VAL A 77 16.36 -6.08 5.01
N GLN A 78 16.13 -5.01 5.74
CA GLN A 78 15.46 -4.99 7.03
C GLN A 78 14.30 -3.99 7.00
N ILE A 79 13.09 -4.46 7.29
CA ILE A 79 11.92 -3.61 7.41
C ILE A 79 11.79 -3.10 8.85
N VAL A 80 11.70 -1.77 8.99
CA VAL A 80 11.43 -1.07 10.26
C VAL A 80 10.01 -0.50 10.19
N ILE A 81 9.12 -0.95 11.07
CA ILE A 81 7.70 -0.56 11.06
C ILE A 81 7.42 0.42 12.19
N GLU A 82 6.75 1.52 11.86
CA GLU A 82 6.22 2.52 12.78
C GLU A 82 4.72 2.69 12.59
N ASP A 83 4.01 2.86 13.70
CA ASP A 83 2.56 3.14 13.71
C ASP A 83 2.29 4.64 13.56
N ASP A 84 1.55 5.03 12.52
CA ASP A 84 1.11 6.42 12.33
C ASP A 84 -0.12 6.77 13.17
N GLN A 85 -0.77 5.80 13.80
CA GLN A 85 -1.98 5.97 14.61
C GLN A 85 -3.11 6.69 13.86
N SER A 86 -3.06 6.73 12.53
CA SER A 86 -3.89 7.57 11.65
C SER A 86 -3.81 9.07 12.02
N SER A 87 -2.67 9.53 12.55
CA SER A 87 -2.41 10.89 13.07
C SER A 87 -1.16 11.48 12.40
N PRO A 88 -1.28 12.70 11.81
CA PRO A 88 -0.13 13.41 11.27
C PRO A 88 1.00 13.64 12.28
N GLU A 89 0.67 13.94 13.53
CA GLU A 89 1.66 14.21 14.58
C GLU A 89 2.43 12.95 14.99
N ALA A 90 1.76 11.79 15.05
CA ALA A 90 2.43 10.50 15.31
C ALA A 90 3.33 10.13 14.13
N ALA A 91 2.84 10.32 12.91
CA ALA A 91 3.59 10.04 11.69
C ALA A 91 4.86 10.90 11.55
N VAL A 92 4.81 12.18 11.92
CA VAL A 92 5.99 13.07 11.93
C VAL A 92 7.06 12.54 12.87
N ARG A 93 6.69 12.11 14.09
CA ARG A 93 7.65 11.50 15.03
C ARG A 93 8.24 10.20 14.48
N ALA A 94 7.40 9.36 13.86
CA ALA A 94 7.82 8.12 13.20
C ALA A 94 8.79 8.39 12.04
N ALA A 95 8.50 9.39 11.20
CA ALA A 95 9.35 9.77 10.08
C ALA A 95 10.73 10.26 10.55
N HIS A 96 10.80 11.13 11.56
CA HIS A 96 12.06 11.53 12.16
C HIS A 96 12.88 10.35 12.70
N LYS A 97 12.23 9.40 13.40
CA LYS A 97 12.92 8.20 13.87
C LYS A 97 13.50 7.41 12.70
N LEU A 98 12.70 7.12 11.68
CA LEU A 98 13.15 6.34 10.53
C LEU A 98 14.26 7.04 9.74
N ILE A 99 14.15 8.35 9.51
CA ILE A 99 15.11 9.11 8.70
C ILE A 99 16.38 9.41 9.50
N ASP A 100 16.24 9.96 10.73
CA ASP A 100 17.36 10.52 11.47
C ASP A 100 18.10 9.48 12.32
N VAL A 101 17.40 8.45 12.82
CA VAL A 101 17.99 7.43 13.70
C VAL A 101 18.24 6.13 12.95
N ASP A 102 17.20 5.57 12.31
CA ASP A 102 17.29 4.28 11.63
C ASP A 102 17.97 4.38 10.25
N LYS A 103 18.10 5.61 9.68
CA LYS A 103 18.74 5.88 8.40
C LYS A 103 18.18 5.04 7.26
N VAL A 104 16.85 4.99 7.17
CA VAL A 104 16.17 4.23 6.12
C VAL A 104 16.38 4.88 4.74
N VAL A 105 16.47 4.08 3.70
CA VAL A 105 16.68 4.55 2.31
C VAL A 105 15.36 4.96 1.64
N ALA A 106 14.25 4.39 2.11
CA ALA A 106 12.90 4.68 1.65
C ALA A 106 11.90 4.46 2.79
N ILE A 107 10.76 5.13 2.71
CA ILE A 107 9.60 4.92 3.56
C ILE A 107 8.44 4.47 2.65
N GLY A 108 7.83 3.34 2.98
CA GLY A 108 6.64 2.82 2.32
C GLY A 108 5.39 2.92 3.19
N GLY A 109 4.22 2.64 2.61
CA GLY A 109 2.94 2.66 3.32
C GLY A 109 2.25 4.00 3.23
N SER A 110 2.29 4.81 4.28
CA SER A 110 1.72 6.17 4.35
C SER A 110 0.35 6.27 3.66
N TYR A 111 -0.67 5.75 4.39
CA TYR A 111 -2.00 5.52 3.80
C TYR A 111 -2.89 6.77 3.81
N ALA A 112 -3.08 7.39 4.97
CA ALA A 112 -3.96 8.56 5.08
C ALA A 112 -3.29 9.80 4.47
N SER A 113 -4.03 10.54 3.64
CA SER A 113 -3.48 11.70 2.93
C SER A 113 -2.96 12.81 3.86
N ALA A 114 -3.60 13.01 5.02
CA ALA A 114 -3.14 13.96 6.03
C ALA A 114 -1.77 13.54 6.61
N VAL A 115 -1.60 12.24 6.87
CA VAL A 115 -0.33 11.63 7.32
C VAL A 115 0.76 11.84 6.27
N THR A 116 0.48 11.46 5.02
CA THR A 116 1.44 11.62 3.91
C THR A 116 1.85 13.07 3.71
N SER A 117 0.90 14.00 3.72
CA SER A 117 1.19 15.43 3.56
C SER A 117 2.10 15.98 4.66
N ALA A 118 1.96 15.47 5.88
CA ALA A 118 2.78 15.90 7.02
C ALA A 118 4.22 15.37 6.95
N ILE A 119 4.43 14.14 6.49
CA ILE A 119 5.76 13.52 6.44
C ILE A 119 6.51 13.78 5.13
N ALA A 120 5.81 14.14 4.07
CA ALA A 120 6.39 14.35 2.74
C ALA A 120 7.59 15.33 2.76
N PRO A 121 7.53 16.52 3.41
CA PRO A 121 8.66 17.44 3.51
C PRO A 121 9.90 16.79 4.13
N LEU A 122 9.73 16.04 5.21
CA LEU A 122 10.82 15.38 5.92
C LEU A 122 11.52 14.35 5.02
N CYS A 123 10.75 13.67 4.15
CA CYS A 123 11.29 12.65 3.26
C CYS A 123 12.22 13.26 2.20
N TRP A 124 11.77 14.30 1.45
CA TRP A 124 12.66 14.87 0.42
C TRP A 124 13.82 15.68 1.01
N GLU A 125 13.65 16.36 2.13
CA GLU A 125 14.74 17.06 2.83
C GLU A 125 15.79 16.06 3.35
N GLY A 126 15.33 14.92 3.89
CA GLY A 126 16.19 13.81 4.32
C GLY A 126 16.70 12.93 3.17
N LYS A 127 16.42 13.27 1.91
CA LYS A 127 16.77 12.47 0.71
C LYS A 127 16.34 11.00 0.83
N THR A 128 15.19 10.75 1.45
CA THR A 128 14.57 9.45 1.62
C THR A 128 13.37 9.36 0.68
N VAL A 129 13.27 8.31 -0.12
CA VAL A 129 12.12 8.13 -1.02
C VAL A 129 10.87 7.80 -0.21
N LEU A 130 9.77 8.48 -0.51
CA LEU A 130 8.45 8.19 0.04
C LEU A 130 7.59 7.49 -1.01
N PHE A 131 7.30 6.22 -0.79
CA PHE A 131 6.25 5.50 -1.49
C PHE A 131 4.95 5.64 -0.72
N THR A 132 3.87 6.06 -1.38
CA THR A 132 2.60 6.31 -0.70
C THR A 132 1.42 5.62 -1.37
N SER A 133 0.50 5.16 -0.53
CA SER A 133 -0.83 4.67 -0.92
C SER A 133 -1.92 5.73 -0.80
N SER A 134 -1.55 6.99 -0.53
CA SER A 134 -2.49 8.11 -0.35
C SER A 134 -2.98 8.68 -1.68
N GLY A 135 -4.23 9.10 -1.72
CA GLY A 135 -4.89 9.57 -2.95
C GLY A 135 -4.84 11.07 -3.21
N ALA A 136 -4.59 11.95 -2.21
CA ALA A 136 -4.72 13.40 -2.39
C ALA A 136 -3.80 13.96 -3.49
N ASP A 137 -4.38 14.65 -4.48
CA ASP A 137 -3.65 15.19 -5.63
C ASP A 137 -2.60 16.24 -5.23
N SER A 138 -2.77 16.91 -4.09
CA SER A 138 -1.83 17.89 -3.57
C SER A 138 -0.45 17.30 -3.25
N ILE A 139 -0.36 16.01 -2.91
CA ILE A 139 0.89 15.36 -2.46
C ILE A 139 1.96 15.40 -3.55
N THR A 140 1.62 15.03 -4.77
CA THR A 140 2.56 15.00 -5.90
C THR A 140 2.71 16.34 -6.61
N LYS A 141 2.00 17.38 -6.15
CA LYS A 141 2.20 18.78 -6.54
C LYS A 141 3.21 19.51 -5.64
N LEU A 142 3.62 18.91 -4.53
CA LEU A 142 4.66 19.45 -3.65
C LEU A 142 6.01 19.48 -4.37
N PRO A 143 6.96 20.36 -3.97
CA PRO A 143 8.28 20.46 -4.60
C PRO A 143 9.23 19.33 -4.15
N HIS A 144 8.79 18.08 -4.33
CA HIS A 144 9.39 16.88 -3.75
C HIS A 144 10.65 16.37 -4.49
N GLN A 145 11.12 17.06 -5.51
CA GLN A 145 12.38 16.77 -6.21
C GLN A 145 12.54 15.30 -6.68
N GLY A 146 11.41 14.63 -6.99
CA GLY A 146 11.39 13.23 -7.40
C GLY A 146 11.45 12.21 -6.25
N TYR A 147 11.41 12.62 -4.99
CA TYR A 147 11.44 11.70 -3.85
C TYR A 147 10.07 11.13 -3.44
N ILE A 148 8.99 11.47 -4.12
CA ILE A 148 7.65 10.92 -3.85
C ILE A 148 7.17 10.09 -5.05
N PHE A 149 6.71 8.87 -4.76
CA PHE A 149 6.07 7.97 -5.72
C PHE A 149 4.76 7.43 -5.13
N ARG A 150 3.67 7.64 -5.84
CA ARG A 150 2.35 7.17 -5.44
C ARG A 150 1.95 5.94 -6.24
N THR A 151 1.64 4.86 -5.56
CA THR A 151 1.17 3.61 -6.16
C THR A 151 -0.36 3.45 -6.13
N SER A 152 -1.06 4.41 -5.52
CA SER A 152 -2.52 4.46 -5.47
C SER A 152 -3.07 5.45 -6.51
N PRO A 153 -4.31 5.27 -7.00
CA PRO A 153 -4.92 6.26 -7.87
C PRO A 153 -5.14 7.60 -7.16
N THR A 154 -5.07 8.68 -7.92
CA THR A 154 -5.36 10.02 -7.42
C THR A 154 -6.83 10.16 -7.00
N VAL A 155 -7.11 11.13 -6.12
CA VAL A 155 -8.48 11.51 -5.75
C VAL A 155 -9.28 11.94 -7.00
N THR A 156 -8.65 12.69 -7.91
CA THR A 156 -9.26 13.07 -9.19
C THR A 156 -9.74 11.84 -9.96
N LEU A 157 -8.92 10.80 -10.09
CA LEU A 157 -9.31 9.60 -10.82
C LEU A 157 -10.38 8.81 -10.06
N GLN A 158 -10.24 8.65 -8.75
CA GLN A 158 -11.24 7.97 -7.92
C GLN A 158 -12.59 8.69 -7.96
N GLY A 159 -12.61 10.02 -7.80
CA GLY A 159 -13.83 10.85 -7.89
C GLY A 159 -14.48 10.74 -9.25
N THR A 160 -13.68 10.75 -10.34
CA THR A 160 -14.18 10.53 -11.70
C THR A 160 -14.87 9.19 -11.85
N ARG A 161 -14.28 8.11 -11.32
CA ARG A 161 -14.88 6.77 -11.37
C ARG A 161 -16.16 6.67 -10.55
N VAL A 162 -16.17 7.23 -9.33
CA VAL A 162 -17.38 7.26 -8.48
C VAL A 162 -18.50 8.07 -9.12
N GLY A 163 -18.20 9.26 -9.64
CA GLY A 163 -19.19 10.13 -10.29
C GLY A 163 -19.83 9.46 -11.50
N ASN A 164 -19.01 8.90 -12.40
CA ASN A 164 -19.51 8.18 -13.58
C ASN A 164 -20.35 6.98 -13.17
N PHE A 165 -19.90 6.18 -12.18
CA PHE A 165 -20.65 5.04 -11.69
C PHE A 165 -21.99 5.45 -11.07
N ALA A 166 -22.06 6.51 -10.31
CA ALA A 166 -23.31 7.01 -9.75
C ALA A 166 -24.30 7.47 -10.86
N VAL A 167 -23.80 8.08 -11.94
CA VAL A 167 -24.60 8.40 -13.14
C VAL A 167 -25.05 7.12 -13.86
N GLU A 168 -24.20 6.10 -14.01
CA GLU A 168 -24.54 4.78 -14.56
C GLU A 168 -25.68 4.11 -13.76
N LEU A 169 -25.75 4.32 -12.43
CA LEU A 169 -26.83 3.87 -11.56
C LEU A 169 -28.15 4.64 -11.75
N GLY A 170 -28.19 5.62 -12.66
CA GLY A 170 -29.36 6.41 -12.99
C GLY A 170 -29.61 7.62 -12.09
N ALA A 171 -28.65 7.97 -11.20
CA ALA A 171 -28.78 9.13 -10.34
C ALA A 171 -28.68 10.45 -11.12
N LYS A 172 -29.52 11.44 -10.78
CA LYS A 172 -29.51 12.80 -11.35
C LYS A 172 -29.13 13.85 -10.32
N LYS A 173 -29.33 13.58 -9.04
CA LYS A 173 -28.96 14.48 -7.95
C LYS A 173 -28.01 13.76 -6.98
N MET A 174 -26.84 14.32 -6.78
CA MET A 174 -25.82 13.78 -5.87
C MET A 174 -25.58 14.73 -4.70
N PHE A 175 -25.44 14.16 -3.49
CA PHE A 175 -24.92 14.88 -2.35
C PHE A 175 -23.73 14.16 -1.75
N PHE A 176 -22.59 14.86 -1.59
CA PHE A 176 -21.41 14.31 -0.94
C PHE A 176 -21.42 14.60 0.56
N LEU A 177 -21.12 13.59 1.37
CA LEU A 177 -20.91 13.71 2.82
C LEU A 177 -19.53 13.14 3.17
N GLY A 178 -18.63 13.96 3.69
CA GLY A 178 -17.31 13.50 4.12
C GLY A 178 -16.68 14.40 5.17
N PRO A 179 -15.71 13.86 5.94
CA PRO A 179 -14.99 14.65 6.94
C PRO A 179 -14.02 15.63 6.31
N GLN A 180 -13.56 16.60 7.09
CA GLN A 180 -12.54 17.55 6.68
C GLN A 180 -11.20 16.83 6.45
N THR A 181 -10.91 16.55 5.19
CA THR A 181 -9.70 15.85 4.72
C THR A 181 -9.10 16.59 3.54
N PRO A 182 -7.80 16.38 3.22
CA PRO A 182 -7.16 16.98 2.04
C PRO A 182 -7.81 16.64 0.69
N PHE A 183 -8.76 15.71 0.65
CA PHE A 183 -9.40 15.24 -0.57
C PHE A 183 -10.91 15.53 -0.67
N ALA A 184 -11.58 15.91 0.44
CA ALA A 184 -13.04 16.04 0.46
C ALA A 184 -13.56 17.06 -0.53
N GLN A 185 -12.97 18.27 -0.58
CA GLN A 185 -13.38 19.31 -1.51
C GLN A 185 -13.16 18.91 -2.98
N THR A 186 -12.05 18.23 -3.25
CA THR A 186 -11.75 17.71 -4.60
C THR A 186 -12.80 16.71 -5.07
N TYR A 187 -13.27 15.82 -4.19
CA TYR A 187 -14.37 14.91 -4.54
C TYR A 187 -15.67 15.66 -4.84
N ILE A 188 -16.04 16.65 -4.03
CA ILE A 188 -17.25 17.47 -4.27
C ILE A 188 -17.18 18.11 -5.65
N GLU A 189 -16.08 18.79 -5.98
CA GLU A 189 -15.89 19.49 -7.24
C GLU A 189 -15.97 18.56 -8.46
N ILE A 190 -15.23 17.45 -8.42
CA ILE A 190 -15.15 16.50 -9.54
C ILE A 190 -16.49 15.81 -9.75
N ILE A 191 -17.08 15.25 -8.69
CA ILE A 191 -18.32 14.48 -8.81
C ILE A 191 -19.48 15.39 -9.20
N SER A 192 -19.58 16.61 -8.62
CA SER A 192 -20.58 17.61 -9.01
C SER A 192 -20.42 18.03 -10.47
N GLY A 193 -19.17 18.22 -10.93
CA GLY A 193 -18.87 18.52 -12.33
C GLY A 193 -19.36 17.43 -13.29
N ILE A 194 -19.19 16.17 -12.94
CA ILE A 194 -19.68 15.02 -13.74
C ILE A 194 -21.21 15.01 -13.79
N PHE A 195 -21.88 15.19 -12.65
CA PHE A 195 -23.34 15.25 -12.61
C PHE A 195 -23.87 16.40 -13.45
N LYS A 196 -23.26 17.59 -13.35
CA LYS A 196 -23.62 18.74 -14.19
C LYS A 196 -23.47 18.45 -15.69
N THR A 197 -22.37 17.79 -16.08
CA THR A 197 -22.15 17.38 -17.48
C THR A 197 -23.19 16.37 -17.95
N ALA A 198 -23.67 15.48 -17.07
CA ALA A 198 -24.73 14.52 -17.34
C ALA A 198 -26.14 15.12 -17.27
N GLY A 199 -26.29 16.44 -17.13
CA GLY A 199 -27.60 17.12 -17.05
C GLY A 199 -28.26 17.01 -15.65
N GLY A 200 -27.52 16.62 -14.63
CA GLY A 200 -27.95 16.55 -13.25
C GLY A 200 -27.38 17.67 -12.37
N ALA A 201 -27.42 17.45 -11.04
CA ALA A 201 -26.90 18.38 -10.04
C ALA A 201 -26.08 17.64 -8.97
N GLY A 202 -25.05 18.29 -8.45
CA GLY A 202 -24.25 17.78 -7.36
C GLY A 202 -23.89 18.89 -6.38
N SER A 203 -23.94 18.56 -5.11
CA SER A 203 -23.55 19.41 -3.98
C SER A 203 -22.90 18.56 -2.90
N GLY A 204 -22.44 19.15 -1.81
CA GLY A 204 -21.86 18.38 -0.73
C GLY A 204 -21.58 19.22 0.50
N LEU A 205 -21.31 18.52 1.60
CA LEU A 205 -20.97 19.06 2.90
C LEU A 205 -19.72 18.37 3.44
N VAL A 206 -18.79 19.17 3.91
CA VAL A 206 -17.65 18.71 4.69
C VAL A 206 -17.94 18.92 6.17
N TYR A 207 -17.79 17.86 6.97
CA TYR A 207 -18.10 17.86 8.39
C TYR A 207 -16.86 17.60 9.26
N GLU A 208 -16.95 17.93 10.55
CA GLU A 208 -15.95 17.54 11.54
C GLU A 208 -16.07 16.06 11.87
N ASP A 209 -14.95 15.32 11.86
CA ASP A 209 -14.90 13.88 12.15
C ASP A 209 -15.17 13.56 13.65
N LYS A 210 -15.29 12.26 13.94
CA LYS A 210 -15.40 11.69 15.30
C LYS A 210 -16.64 12.12 16.09
N LYS A 211 -17.72 12.49 15.41
CA LYS A 211 -19.01 12.77 16.05
C LYS A 211 -19.74 11.46 16.39
N SER A 212 -20.52 11.50 17.47
CA SER A 212 -21.42 10.41 17.86
C SER A 212 -22.71 10.36 17.01
N SER A 213 -23.04 11.45 16.30
CA SER A 213 -24.16 11.55 15.36
C SER A 213 -23.88 12.61 14.30
N TYR A 214 -24.31 12.33 13.09
CA TYR A 214 -24.29 13.24 11.91
C TYR A 214 -25.72 13.58 11.47
N ARG A 215 -26.68 13.55 12.38
CA ARG A 215 -28.09 13.78 12.07
C ARG A 215 -28.34 15.13 11.39
N SER A 216 -27.68 16.19 11.84
CA SER A 216 -27.84 17.53 11.25
C SER A 216 -27.30 17.59 9.83
N GLU A 217 -26.18 16.93 9.54
CA GLU A 217 -25.56 16.84 8.22
C GLU A 217 -26.41 15.98 7.27
N VAL A 218 -26.96 14.89 7.79
CA VAL A 218 -27.91 14.04 7.05
C VAL A 218 -29.19 14.81 6.73
N ASP A 219 -29.81 15.49 7.72
CA ASP A 219 -31.01 16.29 7.51
C ASP A 219 -30.77 17.41 6.48
N GLN A 220 -29.57 18.02 6.47
CA GLN A 220 -29.18 19.00 5.46
C GLN A 220 -29.07 18.38 4.07
N ALA A 221 -28.42 17.22 3.95
CA ALA A 221 -28.31 16.50 2.68
C ALA A 221 -29.69 16.11 2.12
N LEU A 222 -30.60 15.62 2.97
CA LEU A 222 -31.93 15.16 2.55
C LEU A 222 -32.85 16.30 2.11
N LYS A 223 -32.64 17.54 2.56
CA LYS A 223 -33.37 18.73 2.05
C LYS A 223 -33.15 18.95 0.54
N GLU A 224 -32.00 18.54 0.03
CA GLU A 224 -31.67 18.60 -1.41
C GLU A 224 -32.36 17.50 -2.22
N SER A 225 -33.01 16.54 -1.55
CA SER A 225 -33.63 15.37 -2.18
C SER A 225 -32.69 14.60 -3.16
N PRO A 226 -31.52 14.14 -2.69
CA PRO A 226 -30.55 13.45 -3.55
C PRO A 226 -31.03 12.04 -3.94
N ASP A 227 -30.74 11.64 -5.19
CA ASP A 227 -30.91 10.24 -5.65
C ASP A 227 -29.77 9.36 -5.12
N VAL A 228 -28.60 9.96 -4.90
CA VAL A 228 -27.41 9.29 -4.40
C VAL A 228 -26.69 10.15 -3.37
N ILE A 229 -26.27 9.52 -2.26
CA ILE A 229 -25.33 10.09 -1.31
C ILE A 229 -23.97 9.42 -1.51
N VAL A 230 -22.93 10.24 -1.75
CA VAL A 230 -21.55 9.80 -1.83
C VAL A 230 -20.89 9.98 -0.46
N LEU A 231 -20.38 8.88 0.11
CA LEU A 231 -19.80 8.80 1.44
C LEU A 231 -18.28 8.87 1.37
N GLY A 232 -17.70 9.99 1.82
CA GLY A 232 -16.26 10.25 1.78
C GLY A 232 -15.54 10.04 3.12
N GLY A 233 -16.20 9.47 4.12
CA GLY A 233 -15.62 9.21 5.45
C GLY A 233 -14.90 7.88 5.58
N TYR A 234 -14.02 7.75 6.58
CA TYR A 234 -13.47 6.47 7.01
C TYR A 234 -14.53 5.65 7.77
N VAL A 235 -14.22 4.37 8.05
CA VAL A 235 -15.18 3.43 8.69
C VAL A 235 -15.88 4.00 9.94
N PRO A 236 -15.21 4.64 10.90
CA PRO A 236 -15.89 5.15 12.08
C PRO A 236 -17.01 6.14 11.75
N ASP A 237 -16.72 7.16 10.93
CA ASP A 237 -17.69 8.20 10.56
C ASP A 237 -18.76 7.64 9.61
N THR A 238 -18.36 6.88 8.60
CA THR A 238 -19.28 6.23 7.63
C THR A 238 -20.30 5.35 8.36
N SER A 239 -19.87 4.63 9.40
CA SER A 239 -20.77 3.82 10.24
C SER A 239 -21.86 4.63 10.90
N VAL A 240 -21.53 5.82 11.39
CA VAL A 240 -22.50 6.73 12.06
C VAL A 240 -23.41 7.38 11.02
N VAL A 241 -22.84 7.88 9.91
CA VAL A 241 -23.62 8.49 8.80
C VAL A 241 -24.63 7.50 8.23
N LEU A 242 -24.24 6.26 7.99
CA LEU A 242 -25.15 5.22 7.47
C LEU A 242 -26.29 4.92 8.46
N LYS A 243 -26.00 4.84 9.76
CA LYS A 243 -27.03 4.68 10.80
C LYS A 243 -28.01 5.85 10.81
N ASP A 244 -27.52 7.08 10.67
CA ASP A 244 -28.37 8.26 10.67
C ASP A 244 -29.18 8.37 9.36
N LEU A 245 -28.63 7.99 8.19
CA LEU A 245 -29.38 7.86 6.94
C LEU A 245 -30.48 6.80 7.02
N TYR A 246 -30.18 5.64 7.62
CA TYR A 246 -31.14 4.58 7.83
C TYR A 246 -32.31 5.02 8.72
N ARG A 247 -32.00 5.69 9.84
CA ARG A 247 -33.02 6.26 10.75
C ARG A 247 -33.87 7.34 10.10
N ALA A 248 -33.28 8.12 9.18
CA ALA A 248 -33.98 9.14 8.41
C ALA A 248 -34.83 8.56 7.26
N GLY A 249 -34.81 7.24 7.03
CA GLY A 249 -35.58 6.58 5.98
C GLY A 249 -35.05 6.83 4.56
N PHE A 250 -33.75 7.13 4.38
CA PHE A 250 -33.19 7.36 3.06
C PHE A 250 -33.18 6.06 2.26
N THR A 251 -33.86 6.08 1.11
CA THR A 251 -33.99 4.94 0.17
C THR A 251 -33.19 5.09 -1.11
N GLY A 252 -32.50 6.24 -1.29
CA GLY A 252 -31.62 6.49 -2.43
C GLY A 252 -30.36 5.63 -2.42
N LYS A 253 -29.53 5.78 -3.46
CA LYS A 253 -28.27 5.05 -3.57
C LYS A 253 -27.26 5.57 -2.57
N LYS A 254 -26.46 4.67 -2.00
CA LYS A 254 -25.31 4.96 -1.14
C LYS A 254 -24.08 4.47 -1.87
N VAL A 255 -23.16 5.37 -2.21
CA VAL A 255 -21.91 5.05 -2.91
C VAL A 255 -20.76 5.61 -2.08
N GLY A 256 -19.69 4.85 -1.91
CA GLY A 256 -18.53 5.32 -1.17
C GLY A 256 -17.25 4.67 -1.67
N PHE A 257 -16.20 4.83 -0.89
CA PHE A 257 -14.86 4.34 -1.19
C PHE A 257 -14.50 3.23 -0.22
N SER A 258 -13.57 2.36 -0.61
CA SER A 258 -13.13 1.21 0.20
C SER A 258 -12.56 1.57 1.58
N PHE A 259 -12.09 2.80 1.75
CA PHE A 259 -11.64 3.26 3.07
C PHE A 259 -12.79 3.51 4.06
N GLY A 260 -14.03 3.67 3.57
CA GLY A 260 -15.25 3.86 4.37
C GLY A 260 -16.21 2.68 4.29
N ILE A 261 -16.35 2.02 3.13
CA ILE A 261 -17.24 0.89 2.92
C ILE A 261 -16.40 -0.35 2.58
N ASN A 262 -16.22 -1.24 3.55
CA ASN A 262 -15.39 -2.43 3.47
C ASN A 262 -15.86 -3.48 4.51
N ASP A 263 -15.17 -4.60 4.62
CA ASP A 263 -15.48 -5.68 5.57
C ASP A 263 -15.47 -5.23 7.05
N ALA A 264 -14.68 -4.22 7.39
CA ALA A 264 -14.68 -3.69 8.76
C ALA A 264 -16.00 -2.93 9.04
N LEU A 265 -16.51 -2.18 8.08
CA LEU A 265 -17.81 -1.51 8.18
C LEU A 265 -18.94 -2.54 8.32
N THR A 266 -19.01 -3.54 7.43
CA THR A 266 -20.12 -4.51 7.44
C THR A 266 -20.17 -5.35 8.71
N LYS A 267 -19.03 -5.51 9.40
CA LYS A 267 -18.94 -6.14 10.73
C LYS A 267 -19.28 -5.21 11.88
N ALA A 268 -19.17 -3.89 11.68
CA ALA A 268 -19.34 -2.88 12.73
C ALA A 268 -20.78 -2.38 12.85
N ILE A 269 -21.63 -2.59 11.84
CA ILE A 269 -23.01 -2.10 11.82
C ILE A 269 -23.97 -3.25 11.38
N PRO A 270 -25.26 -3.19 11.75
CA PRO A 270 -26.26 -4.15 11.29
C PRO A 270 -26.34 -4.22 9.75
N ALA A 271 -26.57 -5.41 9.22
CA ALA A 271 -26.58 -5.65 7.77
C ALA A 271 -27.57 -4.74 7.04
N GLU A 272 -28.77 -4.57 7.59
CA GLU A 272 -29.84 -3.72 7.02
C GLU A 272 -29.43 -2.24 6.89
N VAL A 273 -28.50 -1.76 7.72
CA VAL A 273 -28.01 -0.37 7.67
C VAL A 273 -27.08 -0.14 6.47
N SER A 274 -26.24 -1.13 6.16
CA SER A 274 -25.29 -1.05 5.05
C SER A 274 -25.85 -1.60 3.74
N GLU A 275 -27.01 -2.28 3.77
CA GLU A 275 -27.58 -2.97 2.62
C GLU A 275 -27.69 -2.08 1.39
N GLY A 276 -27.27 -2.61 0.24
CA GLY A 276 -27.29 -1.94 -1.05
C GLY A 276 -26.26 -0.83 -1.21
N ALA A 277 -25.38 -0.58 -0.21
CA ALA A 277 -24.30 0.41 -0.34
C ALA A 277 -23.23 -0.10 -1.30
N TYR A 278 -22.72 0.79 -2.17
CA TYR A 278 -21.65 0.48 -3.12
C TYR A 278 -20.32 0.98 -2.59
N SER A 279 -19.27 0.19 -2.84
CA SER A 279 -17.87 0.50 -2.55
C SER A 279 -17.06 0.56 -3.83
N LEU A 280 -16.32 1.64 -4.04
CA LEU A 280 -15.29 1.72 -5.08
C LEU A 280 -13.93 1.44 -4.46
N ILE A 281 -13.23 0.46 -5.01
CA ILE A 281 -11.94 -0.01 -4.53
C ILE A 281 -10.89 0.17 -5.62
N PRO A 282 -9.74 0.84 -5.37
CA PRO A 282 -8.58 0.63 -6.21
C PRO A 282 -8.23 -0.86 -6.21
N SER A 283 -8.20 -1.48 -7.38
CA SER A 283 -8.01 -2.92 -7.50
C SER A 283 -6.56 -3.24 -7.80
N ALA A 284 -6.06 -4.28 -7.15
CA ALA A 284 -4.82 -4.93 -7.54
C ALA A 284 -4.98 -5.68 -8.87
N SER A 285 -3.90 -6.14 -9.45
CA SER A 285 -3.92 -6.98 -10.65
C SER A 285 -4.30 -8.42 -10.28
N GLU A 286 -5.55 -8.65 -9.89
CA GLU A 286 -6.04 -9.90 -9.28
C GLU A 286 -5.81 -11.14 -10.14
N ASN A 287 -5.76 -10.98 -11.46
CA ASN A 287 -5.47 -12.07 -12.39
C ASN A 287 -3.98 -12.35 -12.57
N SER A 288 -3.10 -11.46 -12.07
CA SER A 288 -1.64 -11.64 -12.21
C SER A 288 -1.11 -12.78 -11.33
N ASP A 289 -0.04 -13.40 -11.80
CA ASP A 289 0.64 -14.42 -11.00
C ASP A 289 1.29 -13.83 -9.74
N ALA A 290 1.72 -12.56 -9.77
CA ALA A 290 2.24 -11.86 -8.60
C ALA A 290 1.20 -11.78 -7.49
N TYR A 291 -0.02 -11.37 -7.81
CA TYR A 291 -1.12 -11.29 -6.86
C TYR A 291 -1.47 -12.67 -6.29
N LYS A 292 -1.58 -13.70 -7.15
CA LYS A 292 -1.86 -15.08 -6.72
C LYS A 292 -0.79 -15.63 -5.80
N ARG A 293 0.49 -15.35 -6.09
CA ARG A 293 1.60 -15.75 -5.21
C ARG A 293 1.53 -15.05 -3.84
N LEU A 294 1.27 -13.74 -3.82
CA LEU A 294 1.17 -12.98 -2.57
C LEU A 294 0.01 -13.46 -1.71
N ILE A 295 -1.18 -13.66 -2.28
CA ILE A 295 -2.36 -14.24 -1.60
C ILE A 295 -2.01 -15.58 -0.95
N ALA A 296 -1.38 -16.47 -1.71
CA ALA A 296 -1.01 -17.80 -1.20
C ALA A 296 -0.05 -17.71 0.00
N LYS A 297 0.96 -16.82 -0.08
CA LYS A 297 1.92 -16.60 1.02
C LYS A 297 1.28 -15.95 2.24
N MET A 298 0.32 -15.06 2.04
CA MET A 298 -0.43 -14.44 3.13
C MET A 298 -1.53 -15.36 3.70
N LYS A 299 -1.78 -16.51 3.06
CA LYS A 299 -2.83 -17.49 3.45
C LYS A 299 -4.21 -16.84 3.54
N ARG A 300 -4.57 -16.05 2.52
CA ARG A 300 -5.84 -15.33 2.42
C ARG A 300 -6.58 -15.73 1.15
N THR A 301 -7.86 -15.36 1.07
CA THR A 301 -8.72 -15.57 -0.11
C THR A 301 -8.79 -14.32 -1.00
N SER A 302 -8.53 -13.15 -0.42
CA SER A 302 -8.44 -11.87 -1.12
C SER A 302 -7.49 -10.93 -0.40
N LEU A 303 -6.96 -9.94 -1.10
CA LEU A 303 -6.15 -8.87 -0.54
C LEU A 303 -6.72 -7.52 -0.94
N ASP A 304 -6.59 -6.56 -0.02
CA ASP A 304 -6.75 -5.15 -0.36
C ASP A 304 -5.57 -4.68 -1.23
N SER A 305 -5.80 -3.68 -2.07
CA SER A 305 -4.77 -3.16 -2.98
C SER A 305 -3.60 -2.51 -2.25
N TYR A 306 -3.83 -1.98 -1.04
CA TYR A 306 -2.82 -1.28 -0.26
C TYR A 306 -1.76 -2.24 0.28
N SER A 307 -2.15 -3.46 0.67
CA SER A 307 -1.21 -4.53 1.02
C SER A 307 -0.33 -4.92 -0.17
N CYS A 308 -0.91 -5.01 -1.37
CA CYS A 308 -0.15 -5.24 -2.60
C CYS A 308 0.83 -4.10 -2.90
N GLN A 309 0.39 -2.85 -2.72
CA GLN A 309 1.23 -1.67 -2.92
C GLN A 309 2.42 -1.66 -1.95
N VAL A 310 2.21 -1.96 -0.67
CA VAL A 310 3.30 -1.98 0.32
C VAL A 310 4.32 -3.10 0.04
N TYR A 311 3.87 -4.26 -0.43
CA TYR A 311 4.78 -5.28 -0.95
C TYR A 311 5.66 -4.70 -2.08
N ASP A 312 5.04 -4.00 -3.03
CA ASP A 312 5.74 -3.40 -4.17
C ASP A 312 6.67 -2.26 -3.75
N HIS A 313 6.35 -1.46 -2.73
CA HIS A 313 7.25 -0.44 -2.19
C HIS A 313 8.60 -1.02 -1.77
N VAL A 314 8.57 -2.18 -1.09
CA VAL A 314 9.79 -2.88 -0.65
C VAL A 314 10.57 -3.43 -1.84
N VAL A 315 9.88 -4.05 -2.80
CA VAL A 315 10.51 -4.63 -3.99
C VAL A 315 11.11 -3.53 -4.87
N LEU A 316 10.37 -2.45 -5.15
CA LEU A 316 10.84 -1.31 -5.94
C LEU A 316 12.10 -0.67 -5.35
N ALA A 317 12.10 -0.39 -4.03
CA ALA A 317 13.29 0.16 -3.37
C ALA A 317 14.50 -0.78 -3.50
N SER A 318 14.27 -2.08 -3.32
CA SER A 318 15.31 -3.09 -3.41
C SER A 318 15.89 -3.24 -4.81
N LEU A 319 15.04 -3.28 -5.83
CA LEU A 319 15.46 -3.37 -7.25
C LEU A 319 16.19 -2.11 -7.71
N ALA A 320 15.70 -0.92 -7.33
CA ALA A 320 16.35 0.34 -7.65
C ALA A 320 17.77 0.40 -7.07
N LEU A 321 17.95 -0.02 -5.82
CA LEU A 321 19.28 -0.12 -5.20
C LEU A 321 20.16 -1.20 -5.84
N ALA A 322 19.60 -2.34 -6.22
CA ALA A 322 20.35 -3.39 -6.91
C ALA A 322 20.89 -2.91 -8.26
N ARG A 323 20.12 -2.06 -8.96
CA ARG A 323 20.50 -1.44 -10.24
C ARG A 323 21.55 -0.34 -10.10
N ALA A 324 21.51 0.43 -9.00
CA ALA A 324 22.36 1.61 -8.84
C ALA A 324 23.85 1.27 -9.05
N SER A 325 24.59 2.10 -9.75
CA SER A 325 26.04 1.91 -9.96
C SER A 325 26.87 2.25 -8.72
N SER A 326 26.32 3.11 -7.84
CA SER A 326 26.95 3.51 -6.59
C SER A 326 26.99 2.36 -5.58
N SER A 327 28.09 2.23 -4.83
CA SER A 327 28.15 1.34 -3.66
C SER A 327 27.30 1.86 -2.49
N GLN A 328 26.91 3.13 -2.52
CA GLN A 328 26.13 3.77 -1.48
C GLN A 328 24.64 3.41 -1.67
N ALA A 329 24.08 2.76 -0.67
CA ALA A 329 22.66 2.47 -0.61
C ALA A 329 21.96 3.62 0.14
N ASP A 330 21.40 4.57 -0.61
CA ASP A 330 20.67 5.72 -0.08
C ASP A 330 19.39 6.00 -0.90
N GLY A 331 18.57 6.92 -0.42
CA GLY A 331 17.32 7.25 -1.10
C GLY A 331 17.51 7.95 -2.45
N THR A 332 18.66 8.61 -2.67
CA THR A 332 18.98 9.19 -3.98
C THR A 332 19.18 8.08 -5.01
N ALA A 333 19.89 7.02 -4.65
CA ALA A 333 20.07 5.86 -5.50
C ALA A 333 18.73 5.16 -5.80
N VAL A 334 17.81 5.10 -4.83
CA VAL A 334 16.44 4.59 -5.08
C VAL A 334 15.72 5.49 -6.09
N ARG A 335 15.64 6.80 -5.84
CA ARG A 335 14.96 7.78 -6.70
C ARG A 335 15.44 7.70 -8.16
N ASP A 336 16.75 7.71 -8.36
CA ASP A 336 17.36 7.84 -9.68
C ASP A 336 17.25 6.56 -10.53
N ASN A 337 17.06 5.40 -9.89
CA ASN A 337 16.97 4.12 -10.59
C ASN A 337 15.54 3.54 -10.67
N LEU A 338 14.57 4.13 -9.98
CA LEU A 338 13.23 3.56 -9.84
C LEU A 338 12.54 3.36 -11.20
N ARG A 339 12.49 4.39 -12.03
CA ARG A 339 11.83 4.31 -13.34
C ARG A 339 12.50 3.30 -14.27
N ALA A 340 13.80 3.14 -14.14
CA ALA A 340 14.56 2.20 -14.99
C ALA A 340 14.35 0.71 -14.61
N ILE A 341 13.64 0.42 -13.51
CA ILE A 341 13.30 -0.96 -13.12
C ILE A 341 11.80 -1.26 -13.26
N SER A 342 10.96 -0.26 -13.47
CA SER A 342 9.51 -0.43 -13.52
C SER A 342 8.84 0.09 -14.80
N GLN A 343 9.60 0.73 -15.70
CA GLN A 343 9.07 1.26 -16.96
C GLN A 343 10.12 1.25 -18.10
N ASP A 344 11.04 0.32 -18.05
CA ASP A 344 12.03 0.11 -19.09
C ASP A 344 11.44 -0.72 -20.24
N SER A 345 11.10 -0.07 -21.36
CA SER A 345 10.47 -0.72 -22.51
C SER A 345 11.31 -1.83 -23.18
N GLU A 346 12.62 -1.83 -22.96
CA GLU A 346 13.53 -2.90 -23.43
C GLU A 346 13.89 -3.87 -22.29
N GLY A 347 13.41 -3.63 -21.08
CA GLY A 347 13.61 -4.51 -19.94
C GLY A 347 12.79 -5.79 -20.05
N LYS A 348 13.31 -6.88 -19.49
CA LYS A 348 12.53 -8.11 -19.39
C LYS A 348 11.32 -7.87 -18.49
N GLN A 349 10.14 -8.08 -19.07
CA GLN A 349 8.89 -8.03 -18.28
C GLN A 349 8.90 -9.17 -17.26
N THR A 350 8.75 -8.83 -15.99
CA THR A 350 8.65 -9.82 -14.91
C THR A 350 7.77 -9.33 -13.78
N ASN A 351 7.10 -10.26 -13.14
CA ASN A 351 6.27 -9.99 -11.96
C ASN A 351 6.75 -10.79 -10.73
N ASP A 352 7.94 -11.38 -10.80
CA ASP A 352 8.57 -12.11 -9.71
C ASP A 352 9.75 -11.30 -9.14
N ALA A 353 9.63 -10.92 -7.86
CA ALA A 353 10.62 -10.08 -7.19
C ALA A 353 12.01 -10.74 -7.12
N THR A 354 12.06 -12.08 -6.95
CA THR A 354 13.33 -12.81 -6.84
C THR A 354 14.01 -12.96 -8.19
N GLU A 355 13.25 -13.17 -9.25
CA GLU A 355 13.73 -13.17 -10.62
C GLU A 355 14.25 -11.79 -11.02
N ALA A 356 13.45 -10.74 -10.77
CA ALA A 356 13.85 -9.35 -11.04
C ALA A 356 15.16 -8.99 -10.34
N LEU A 357 15.29 -9.34 -9.06
CA LEU A 357 16.50 -9.04 -8.28
C LEU A 357 17.75 -9.74 -8.85
N LYS A 358 17.63 -11.01 -9.24
CA LYS A 358 18.74 -11.76 -9.87
C LYS A 358 19.15 -11.16 -11.20
N LEU A 359 18.18 -10.79 -12.04
CA LEU A 359 18.44 -10.17 -13.34
C LEU A 359 19.16 -8.84 -13.18
N VAL A 360 18.63 -7.96 -12.35
CA VAL A 360 19.22 -6.62 -12.09
C VAL A 360 20.61 -6.75 -11.44
N GLY A 361 20.76 -7.66 -10.47
CA GLY A 361 22.05 -7.94 -9.82
C GLY A 361 23.11 -8.47 -10.78
N GLY A 362 22.70 -9.14 -11.87
CA GLY A 362 23.56 -9.58 -12.98
C GLY A 362 23.78 -8.51 -14.06
N GLY A 363 23.31 -7.28 -13.87
CA GLY A 363 23.42 -6.18 -14.85
C GLY A 363 22.35 -6.21 -15.95
N GLY A 364 21.34 -7.08 -15.84
CA GLY A 364 20.21 -7.14 -16.76
C GLY A 364 19.22 -5.99 -16.59
N ARG A 365 18.41 -5.77 -17.61
CA ARG A 365 17.30 -4.77 -17.60
C ARG A 365 15.99 -5.47 -17.31
N VAL A 366 15.15 -4.86 -16.49
CA VAL A 366 13.82 -5.37 -16.12
C VAL A 366 12.76 -4.30 -16.29
N ASN A 367 11.53 -4.75 -16.54
CA ASN A 367 10.32 -3.97 -16.37
C ASN A 367 9.45 -4.75 -15.38
N TYR A 368 9.43 -4.30 -14.12
CA TYR A 368 8.77 -5.00 -13.02
C TYR A 368 7.35 -4.51 -12.82
N ASP A 369 6.39 -5.43 -12.87
CA ASP A 369 5.00 -5.23 -12.48
C ASP A 369 4.66 -6.13 -11.30
N GLY A 370 4.29 -5.53 -10.18
CA GLY A 370 4.01 -6.28 -8.96
C GLY A 370 2.55 -6.71 -8.78
N PRO A 371 2.21 -7.21 -7.59
CA PRO A 371 0.84 -7.58 -7.27
C PRO A 371 -0.14 -6.39 -7.27
N SER A 372 0.31 -5.14 -7.11
CA SER A 372 -0.57 -3.97 -7.22
C SER A 372 -0.92 -3.60 -8.66
N GLY A 373 -0.20 -4.11 -9.65
CA GLY A 373 -0.42 -3.85 -11.08
C GLY A 373 0.78 -3.20 -11.76
N PRO A 374 0.57 -2.55 -12.91
CA PRO A 374 1.62 -1.80 -13.59
C PRO A 374 2.17 -0.68 -12.70
N LEU A 375 3.50 -0.57 -12.65
CA LEU A 375 4.21 0.38 -11.79
C LEU A 375 4.94 1.45 -12.62
N GLU A 376 4.26 1.94 -13.66
CA GLU A 376 4.72 3.07 -14.44
C GLU A 376 4.37 4.39 -13.77
N PHE A 377 5.34 5.28 -13.62
CA PHE A 377 5.17 6.57 -12.96
C PHE A 377 5.28 7.74 -13.94
N ALA A 378 4.35 8.68 -13.84
CA ALA A 378 4.45 9.98 -14.47
C ALA A 378 5.60 10.81 -13.86
N ASP A 379 5.94 11.95 -14.48
CA ASP A 379 7.06 12.79 -14.03
C ASP A 379 6.88 13.29 -12.61
N ASN A 380 5.66 13.56 -12.19
CA ASN A 380 5.31 13.96 -10.84
C ASN A 380 5.27 12.80 -9.82
N GLY A 381 5.56 11.56 -10.22
CA GLY A 381 5.57 10.39 -9.34
C GLY A 381 4.22 9.68 -9.17
N ASP A 382 3.16 10.09 -9.87
CA ASP A 382 1.88 9.37 -9.87
C ASP A 382 1.95 8.10 -10.72
N VAL A 383 1.36 7.01 -10.25
CA VAL A 383 1.18 5.80 -11.06
C VAL A 383 0.20 6.08 -12.22
N LYS A 384 0.51 5.57 -13.42
CA LYS A 384 -0.29 5.80 -14.62
C LYS A 384 -1.44 4.82 -14.81
N GLY A 385 -1.21 3.54 -14.54
CA GLY A 385 -2.18 2.46 -14.75
C GLY A 385 -2.79 2.00 -13.44
N VAL A 386 -4.12 2.04 -13.32
CA VAL A 386 -4.84 1.57 -12.13
C VAL A 386 -6.16 0.94 -12.54
N PHE A 387 -6.54 -0.14 -11.86
CA PHE A 387 -7.84 -0.79 -12.00
C PHE A 387 -8.74 -0.41 -10.84
N PHE A 388 -10.05 -0.53 -11.07
CA PHE A 388 -11.05 -0.34 -10.03
C PHE A 388 -12.01 -1.52 -9.98
N ARG A 389 -12.40 -1.88 -8.75
CA ARG A 389 -13.43 -2.87 -8.49
C ARG A 389 -14.61 -2.16 -7.83
N TYR A 390 -15.80 -2.48 -8.27
CA TYR A 390 -17.06 -1.99 -7.75
C TYR A 390 -17.73 -3.12 -7.02
N GLU A 391 -18.01 -2.91 -5.75
CA GLU A 391 -18.67 -3.89 -4.89
C GLU A 391 -19.98 -3.34 -4.35
N GLN A 392 -20.89 -4.21 -3.99
CA GLN A 392 -22.14 -3.86 -3.34
C GLN A 392 -22.30 -4.69 -2.07
N VAL A 393 -22.81 -4.09 -1.01
CA VAL A 393 -23.15 -4.80 0.21
C VAL A 393 -24.48 -5.53 -0.01
N GLU A 394 -24.46 -6.86 0.15
CA GLU A 394 -25.61 -7.76 0.09
C GLU A 394 -25.53 -8.73 1.27
N ASP A 395 -26.60 -8.80 2.06
CA ASP A 395 -26.65 -9.64 3.26
C ASP A 395 -25.43 -9.43 4.18
N GLY A 396 -24.99 -8.17 4.32
CA GLY A 396 -23.83 -7.79 5.15
C GLY A 396 -22.47 -8.23 4.59
N LYS A 397 -22.37 -8.57 3.31
CA LYS A 397 -21.12 -8.95 2.62
C LYS A 397 -20.90 -8.09 1.38
N LEU A 398 -19.65 -7.87 1.04
CA LEU A 398 -19.27 -7.20 -0.20
C LEU A 398 -19.27 -8.20 -1.36
N VAL A 399 -20.05 -7.91 -2.39
CA VAL A 399 -20.19 -8.70 -3.61
C VAL A 399 -19.67 -7.88 -4.80
N VAL A 400 -18.72 -8.44 -5.54
CA VAL A 400 -18.14 -7.78 -6.73
C VAL A 400 -19.21 -7.65 -7.82
N ARG A 401 -19.37 -6.45 -8.37
CA ARG A 401 -20.30 -6.13 -9.45
C ARG A 401 -19.60 -5.90 -10.79
N LYS A 402 -18.43 -5.22 -10.74
CA LYS A 402 -17.71 -4.80 -11.94
C LYS A 402 -16.23 -4.62 -11.60
N VAL A 403 -15.37 -4.93 -12.54
CA VAL A 403 -13.94 -4.59 -12.56
C VAL A 403 -13.64 -3.84 -13.84
N GLY A 404 -12.90 -2.69 -13.77
CA GLY A 404 -12.58 -1.91 -14.98
C GLY A 404 -11.80 -0.61 -14.73
#